data_ed17b7db7a332253ae4c7b6db2411216
#
_entry.id   ed17b7db7a332253ae4c7b6db2411216
#
_cell.length_a   1.000
_cell.length_b   1.000
_cell.length_c   1.000
_cell.angle_alpha   90.00
_cell.angle_beta   90.00
_cell.angle_gamma   90.00
#
_symmetry.space_group_name_H-M   'P 1'
#
loop_
_entity.id
_entity.type
_entity.pdbx_description
1 polymer ?
#
loop_
_entity_poly.entity_id
_entity_poly.type
_entity_poly.pdbx_seq_one_letter_code
_entity_poly.pdbx_strand_id
1 'polypeptide(L)'
;TKVQKQMHSFSPSRSDLNSLNMAWKTSSLMQTYRFLLLVILFLPHEMTSSVLTVNGKTENYILDTEPGLEESLNCAVQNHTREEELLWYREDGRVDLKSGNKINSSSVCVTSISENDNGITFTCKLRRNQSTSISVVLNVIFPPLLSGNDFQTAEEGSDVKLVCNVKSNPQAQMMWYKNSGFLNLEKNHHQIQQTSEYLQLSITKVKKSDNGTYSCIANSLRETKTKDFHLIVKDKASSVPIEPIIAACIVVFLTLLFGLIARRKRMMKLCVKDTDLQSRTAL
;
A
#
# COMPACT_ATOMS: atom_id res chain seq x y z
N THR A 1 -71.77 -29.89 -86.01
CA THR A 1 -72.74 -30.04 -84.93
C THR A 1 -72.44 -29.16 -83.77
N LYS A 2 -73.22 -28.07 -83.57
CA LYS A 2 -73.19 -27.07 -82.51
C LYS A 2 -73.79 -27.66 -81.25
N VAL A 3 -73.05 -27.58 -80.09
CA VAL A 3 -73.66 -27.80 -78.79
C VAL A 3 -73.56 -26.43 -78.05
N GLN A 4 -74.71 -25.89 -77.80
CA GLN A 4 -74.90 -24.64 -77.11
C GLN A 4 -74.93 -24.89 -75.60
N LYS A 5 -74.00 -24.26 -74.85
CA LYS A 5 -73.96 -24.39 -73.39
C LYS A 5 -74.79 -23.25 -72.79
N GLN A 6 -75.83 -23.62 -72.09
CA GLN A 6 -76.70 -22.73 -71.33
C GLN A 6 -76.00 -22.29 -70.07
N MET A 7 -75.80 -20.94 -69.90
CA MET A 7 -75.31 -20.37 -68.64
C MET A 7 -76.48 -20.04 -67.71
N HIS A 8 -76.66 -20.82 -66.65
CA HIS A 8 -77.51 -20.44 -65.56
C HIS A 8 -76.86 -19.36 -64.71
N SER A 9 -77.40 -18.21 -64.66
CA SER A 9 -77.07 -17.13 -63.73
C SER A 9 -77.57 -17.44 -62.35
N PHE A 10 -76.68 -17.76 -61.41
CA PHE A 10 -77.03 -17.86 -59.99
C PHE A 10 -76.86 -16.53 -59.30
N SER A 11 -77.96 -15.92 -58.91
CA SER A 11 -77.96 -14.66 -58.09
C SER A 11 -78.03 -15.11 -56.61
N PRO A 12 -77.04 -14.78 -55.75
CA PRO A 12 -77.13 -15.19 -54.36
C PRO A 12 -78.18 -14.34 -53.61
N SER A 13 -78.99 -14.98 -52.76
CA SER A 13 -80.05 -14.36 -51.99
C SER A 13 -79.47 -13.40 -50.93
N ARG A 14 -80.29 -12.41 -50.57
CA ARG A 14 -79.92 -11.35 -49.59
C ARG A 14 -79.56 -11.89 -48.21
N SER A 15 -79.97 -13.10 -47.89
CA SER A 15 -79.64 -13.88 -46.66
C SER A 15 -78.19 -14.39 -46.64
N ASP A 16 -77.60 -14.74 -47.81
CA ASP A 16 -76.21 -15.26 -47.86
C ASP A 16 -75.22 -14.15 -47.76
N LEU A 17 -75.49 -12.95 -48.20
CA LEU A 17 -74.61 -11.76 -48.03
C LEU A 17 -74.52 -11.32 -46.55
N ASN A 18 -75.59 -11.47 -45.76
CA ASN A 18 -75.55 -11.12 -44.34
C ASN A 18 -74.74 -12.17 -43.49
N SER A 19 -74.83 -13.45 -43.85
CA SER A 19 -74.10 -14.50 -43.17
C SER A 19 -72.56 -14.38 -43.46
N LEU A 20 -72.19 -14.07 -44.70
CA LEU A 20 -70.81 -13.80 -45.09
C LEU A 20 -70.22 -12.56 -44.40
N ASN A 21 -70.98 -11.48 -44.32
CA ASN A 21 -70.56 -10.25 -43.62
C ASN A 21 -70.41 -10.48 -42.09
N MET A 22 -71.26 -11.30 -41.49
CA MET A 22 -71.12 -11.63 -40.06
C MET A 22 -69.92 -12.57 -39.81
N ALA A 23 -69.64 -13.51 -40.68
CA ALA A 23 -68.46 -14.42 -40.59
C ALA A 23 -67.14 -13.61 -40.80
N TRP A 24 -67.12 -12.65 -41.70
CA TRP A 24 -65.96 -11.77 -41.90
C TRP A 24 -65.71 -10.83 -40.70
N LYS A 25 -66.77 -10.28 -40.09
CA LYS A 25 -66.65 -9.47 -38.88
C LYS A 25 -66.16 -10.24 -37.67
N THR A 26 -66.62 -11.45 -37.45
CA THR A 26 -66.19 -12.30 -36.34
C THR A 26 -64.72 -12.79 -36.55
N SER A 27 -64.32 -13.08 -37.77
CA SER A 27 -62.92 -13.43 -38.11
C SER A 27 -61.98 -12.25 -37.88
N SER A 28 -62.37 -11.04 -38.31
CA SER A 28 -61.59 -9.84 -38.09
C SER A 28 -61.44 -9.48 -36.60
N LEU A 29 -62.49 -9.60 -35.80
CA LEU A 29 -62.47 -9.37 -34.35
C LEU A 29 -61.57 -10.42 -33.64
N MET A 30 -61.64 -11.69 -34.05
CA MET A 30 -60.74 -12.74 -33.49
C MET A 30 -59.27 -12.47 -33.86
N GLN A 31 -59.00 -11.98 -35.04
CA GLN A 31 -57.64 -11.66 -35.49
C GLN A 31 -57.07 -10.43 -34.76
N THR A 32 -57.87 -9.41 -34.53
CA THR A 32 -57.50 -8.24 -33.71
C THR A 32 -57.25 -8.65 -32.25
N TYR A 33 -58.10 -9.53 -31.69
CA TYR A 33 -57.93 -10.02 -30.32
C TYR A 33 -56.66 -10.84 -30.18
N ARG A 34 -56.33 -11.70 -31.16
CA ARG A 34 -55.05 -12.43 -31.20
C ARG A 34 -53.84 -11.49 -31.31
N PHE A 35 -53.94 -10.44 -32.12
CA PHE A 35 -52.89 -9.46 -32.21
C PHE A 35 -52.73 -8.65 -30.90
N LEU A 36 -53.83 -8.29 -30.23
CA LEU A 36 -53.78 -7.60 -28.94
C LEU A 36 -53.18 -8.49 -27.85
N LEU A 37 -53.51 -9.78 -27.80
CA LEU A 37 -52.91 -10.75 -26.89
C LEU A 37 -51.41 -10.94 -27.15
N LEU A 38 -50.97 -10.98 -28.42
CA LEU A 38 -49.56 -11.04 -28.76
C LEU A 38 -48.82 -9.77 -28.35
N VAL A 39 -49.42 -8.59 -28.57
CA VAL A 39 -48.83 -7.31 -28.13
C VAL A 39 -48.69 -7.26 -26.60
N ILE A 40 -49.68 -7.75 -25.85
CA ILE A 40 -49.60 -7.83 -24.37
C ILE A 40 -48.52 -8.83 -23.92
N LEU A 41 -48.32 -9.93 -24.63
CA LEU A 41 -47.30 -10.92 -24.35
C LEU A 41 -45.87 -10.42 -24.69
N PHE A 42 -45.74 -9.46 -25.61
CA PHE A 42 -44.47 -8.81 -26.00
C PHE A 42 -44.28 -7.43 -25.38
N LEU A 43 -45.17 -6.96 -24.49
CA LEU A 43 -44.88 -5.80 -23.68
C LEU A 43 -43.62 -6.16 -22.83
N PRO A 44 -42.52 -5.36 -22.90
CA PRO A 44 -41.37 -5.62 -22.06
C PRO A 44 -41.87 -5.62 -20.62
N HIS A 45 -41.80 -6.74 -19.96
CA HIS A 45 -41.90 -6.79 -18.52
C HIS A 45 -40.73 -5.95 -18.06
N GLU A 46 -40.98 -4.75 -17.58
CA GLU A 46 -39.98 -3.94 -16.89
C GLU A 46 -39.44 -4.80 -15.75
N MET A 47 -38.32 -5.45 -16.01
CA MET A 47 -37.57 -6.12 -14.95
C MET A 47 -37.04 -5.02 -14.05
N THR A 48 -37.79 -4.67 -13.02
CA THR A 48 -37.32 -3.77 -11.98
C THR A 48 -36.07 -4.40 -11.37
N SER A 49 -34.92 -3.88 -11.79
CA SER A 49 -33.63 -4.30 -11.26
C SER A 49 -33.57 -3.83 -9.81
N SER A 50 -33.29 -4.78 -8.91
CA SER A 50 -33.02 -4.42 -7.52
C SER A 50 -31.80 -3.51 -7.44
N VAL A 51 -31.95 -2.35 -6.80
CA VAL A 51 -30.89 -1.34 -6.65
C VAL A 51 -30.37 -1.39 -5.22
N LEU A 52 -29.06 -1.44 -5.06
CA LEU A 52 -28.41 -1.30 -3.76
C LEU A 52 -28.17 0.18 -3.43
N THR A 53 -28.31 0.50 -2.16
CA THR A 53 -27.90 1.81 -1.64
C THR A 53 -27.07 1.62 -0.38
N VAL A 54 -26.04 2.45 -0.19
CA VAL A 54 -25.33 2.55 1.09
C VAL A 54 -25.45 3.98 1.60
N ASN A 55 -26.01 4.13 2.81
CA ASN A 55 -26.34 5.43 3.39
C ASN A 55 -27.17 6.32 2.43
N GLY A 56 -28.08 5.68 1.66
CA GLY A 56 -28.96 6.35 0.68
C GLY A 56 -28.29 6.69 -0.68
N LYS A 57 -26.98 6.44 -0.86
CA LYS A 57 -26.29 6.63 -2.14
C LYS A 57 -26.37 5.34 -2.97
N THR A 58 -26.57 5.49 -4.28
CA THR A 58 -26.71 4.39 -5.26
C THR A 58 -25.41 4.09 -6.00
N GLU A 59 -24.38 4.92 -5.84
CA GLU A 59 -23.09 4.81 -6.50
C GLU A 59 -21.98 4.65 -5.47
N ASN A 60 -20.83 4.13 -5.92
CA ASN A 60 -19.63 4.07 -5.11
C ASN A 60 -19.20 5.48 -4.68
N TYR A 61 -18.77 5.63 -3.45
CA TYR A 61 -18.36 6.94 -2.94
C TYR A 61 -17.23 6.84 -1.93
N ILE A 62 -16.63 7.99 -1.67
CA ILE A 62 -15.61 8.18 -0.64
C ILE A 62 -16.31 8.79 0.59
N LEU A 63 -16.03 8.23 1.76
CA LEU A 63 -16.52 8.72 3.04
C LEU A 63 -15.34 9.36 3.80
N ASP A 64 -15.42 10.69 3.96
CA ASP A 64 -14.46 11.44 4.76
C ASP A 64 -14.75 11.21 6.24
N THR A 65 -13.71 10.87 7.00
CA THR A 65 -13.80 10.63 8.44
C THR A 65 -12.49 10.99 9.12
N GLU A 66 -12.41 10.86 10.44
CA GLU A 66 -11.23 11.19 11.26
C GLU A 66 -10.92 10.06 12.25
N PRO A 67 -9.66 9.92 12.71
CA PRO A 67 -9.29 8.94 13.72
C PRO A 67 -10.11 9.14 15.01
N GLY A 68 -10.54 8.03 15.61
CA GLY A 68 -11.34 8.01 16.83
C GLY A 68 -12.85 8.12 16.62
N LEU A 69 -13.32 8.41 15.40
CA LEU A 69 -14.74 8.39 15.07
C LEU A 69 -15.25 6.97 14.82
N GLU A 70 -16.57 6.84 14.83
CA GLU A 70 -17.30 5.63 14.48
C GLU A 70 -18.21 5.92 13.29
N GLU A 71 -18.19 5.06 12.29
CA GLU A 71 -19.00 5.20 11.10
C GLU A 71 -19.97 4.03 10.94
N SER A 72 -21.23 4.32 10.66
CA SER A 72 -22.24 3.32 10.38
C SER A 72 -22.54 3.28 8.88
N LEU A 73 -22.33 2.12 8.25
CA LEU A 73 -22.61 1.88 6.85
C LEU A 73 -23.88 1.04 6.73
N ASN A 74 -24.98 1.65 6.27
CA ASN A 74 -26.27 1.01 6.11
C ASN A 74 -26.50 0.68 4.64
N CYS A 75 -26.47 -0.60 4.30
CA CYS A 75 -26.83 -1.10 2.97
C CYS A 75 -28.30 -1.51 2.93
N ALA A 76 -29.02 -1.08 1.91
CA ALA A 76 -30.42 -1.45 1.69
C ALA A 76 -30.68 -1.77 0.22
N VAL A 77 -31.60 -2.72 -0.01
CA VAL A 77 -32.09 -3.07 -1.36
C VAL A 77 -33.38 -2.32 -1.64
N GLN A 78 -33.39 -1.58 -2.72
CA GLN A 78 -34.60 -0.91 -3.23
C GLN A 78 -35.21 -1.71 -4.39
N ASN A 79 -36.54 -1.52 -4.63
CA ASN A 79 -37.29 -2.15 -5.72
C ASN A 79 -37.20 -3.68 -5.73
N HIS A 80 -37.12 -4.31 -4.52
CA HIS A 80 -37.09 -5.76 -4.42
C HIS A 80 -38.52 -6.33 -4.38
N THR A 81 -38.75 -7.44 -5.08
CA THR A 81 -40.02 -8.18 -5.10
C THR A 81 -39.99 -9.41 -4.16
N ARG A 82 -38.85 -9.72 -3.59
CA ARG A 82 -38.60 -10.86 -2.69
C ARG A 82 -37.53 -10.50 -1.68
N GLU A 83 -37.37 -11.30 -0.65
CA GLU A 83 -36.28 -11.17 0.31
C GLU A 83 -34.92 -11.34 -0.38
N GLU A 84 -34.03 -10.39 -0.16
CA GLU A 84 -32.67 -10.36 -0.71
C GLU A 84 -31.65 -10.41 0.42
N GLU A 85 -30.74 -11.36 0.37
CA GLU A 85 -29.65 -11.46 1.34
C GLU A 85 -28.47 -10.61 0.91
N LEU A 86 -27.93 -9.80 1.85
CA LEU A 86 -26.81 -8.91 1.68
C LEU A 86 -25.54 -9.49 2.28
N LEU A 87 -24.42 -9.25 1.61
CA LEU A 87 -23.09 -9.63 2.03
C LEU A 87 -22.23 -8.37 2.15
N TRP A 88 -21.48 -8.28 3.24
CA TRP A 88 -20.50 -7.24 3.41
C TRP A 88 -19.07 -7.79 3.31
N TYR A 89 -18.21 -6.98 2.72
CA TYR A 89 -16.78 -7.22 2.60
C TYR A 89 -16.02 -6.00 3.11
N ARG A 90 -14.92 -6.22 3.83
CA ARG A 90 -13.89 -5.25 4.14
C ARG A 90 -12.66 -5.65 3.34
N GLU A 91 -12.29 -4.88 2.33
CA GLU A 91 -11.36 -5.29 1.29
C GLU A 91 -11.84 -6.63 0.66
N ASP A 92 -11.00 -7.64 0.64
CA ASP A 92 -11.34 -8.99 0.16
C ASP A 92 -11.94 -9.90 1.26
N GLY A 93 -11.92 -9.45 2.51
CA GLY A 93 -12.41 -10.21 3.66
C GLY A 93 -13.92 -10.08 3.83
N ARG A 94 -14.62 -11.23 3.91
CA ARG A 94 -16.05 -11.24 4.21
C ARG A 94 -16.30 -10.86 5.68
N VAL A 95 -17.27 -9.96 5.89
CA VAL A 95 -17.72 -9.57 7.25
C VAL A 95 -18.80 -10.54 7.71
N ASP A 96 -18.62 -11.11 8.92
CA ASP A 96 -19.62 -11.98 9.52
C ASP A 96 -20.76 -11.15 10.11
N LEU A 97 -21.97 -11.34 9.56
CA LEU A 97 -23.18 -10.67 9.97
C LEU A 97 -24.05 -11.56 10.85
N LYS A 98 -24.66 -10.99 11.89
CA LYS A 98 -25.69 -11.65 12.69
C LYS A 98 -26.90 -11.99 11.80
N SER A 99 -27.62 -13.08 12.10
CA SER A 99 -28.74 -13.55 11.29
C SER A 99 -29.84 -12.49 11.04
N GLY A 100 -30.10 -11.61 11.98
CA GLY A 100 -31.07 -10.53 11.84
C GLY A 100 -30.58 -9.28 11.09
N ASN A 101 -29.33 -9.27 10.62
CA ASN A 101 -28.71 -8.09 9.99
C ASN A 101 -28.22 -8.38 8.56
N LYS A 102 -29.03 -9.04 7.73
CA LYS A 102 -28.61 -9.39 6.38
C LYS A 102 -29.73 -9.54 5.33
N ILE A 103 -30.98 -9.36 5.70
CA ILE A 103 -32.10 -9.47 4.78
C ILE A 103 -32.67 -8.09 4.46
N ASN A 104 -32.69 -7.72 3.18
CA ASN A 104 -33.16 -6.47 2.60
C ASN A 104 -32.43 -5.19 3.11
N SER A 105 -31.94 -5.24 4.33
CA SER A 105 -31.13 -4.18 4.94
C SER A 105 -30.08 -4.79 5.86
N SER A 106 -28.90 -4.16 5.88
CA SER A 106 -27.76 -4.62 6.67
C SER A 106 -26.88 -3.45 7.06
N SER A 107 -26.42 -3.41 8.30
CA SER A 107 -25.56 -2.36 8.84
C SER A 107 -24.23 -2.94 9.32
N VAL A 108 -23.15 -2.26 9.00
CA VAL A 108 -21.81 -2.51 9.55
C VAL A 108 -21.35 -1.25 10.27
N CYS A 109 -20.95 -1.41 11.52
CA CYS A 109 -20.36 -0.32 12.31
C CYS A 109 -18.83 -0.46 12.27
N VAL A 110 -18.16 0.59 11.81
CA VAL A 110 -16.70 0.71 11.81
C VAL A 110 -16.34 1.50 13.05
N THR A 111 -15.91 0.80 14.09
CA THR A 111 -15.53 1.38 15.38
C THR A 111 -14.04 1.66 15.44
N SER A 112 -13.65 2.68 16.23
CA SER A 112 -12.25 3.01 16.52
C SER A 112 -11.42 3.21 15.23
N ILE A 113 -11.96 4.01 14.31
CA ILE A 113 -11.26 4.37 13.07
C ILE A 113 -9.88 4.91 13.41
N SER A 114 -8.87 4.47 12.67
CA SER A 114 -7.47 4.88 12.82
C SER A 114 -6.90 5.35 11.47
N GLU A 115 -5.72 5.94 11.51
CA GLU A 115 -4.98 6.31 10.30
C GLU A 115 -4.63 5.11 9.40
N ASN A 116 -4.72 3.88 9.94
CA ASN A 116 -4.49 2.65 9.18
C ASN A 116 -5.71 2.23 8.36
N ASP A 117 -6.87 2.80 8.66
CA ASP A 117 -8.09 2.54 7.91
C ASP A 117 -8.25 3.46 6.68
N ASN A 118 -7.31 4.38 6.47
CA ASN A 118 -7.30 5.23 5.29
C ASN A 118 -7.15 4.41 4.00
N GLY A 119 -8.11 4.56 3.08
CA GLY A 119 -8.18 3.82 1.83
C GLY A 119 -8.89 2.47 1.91
N ILE A 120 -9.25 1.99 3.12
CA ILE A 120 -10.00 0.73 3.27
C ILE A 120 -11.36 0.83 2.60
N THR A 121 -11.70 -0.22 1.85
CA THR A 121 -12.95 -0.31 1.10
C THR A 121 -13.93 -1.26 1.78
N PHE A 122 -15.14 -0.78 2.01
CA PHE A 122 -16.29 -1.59 2.42
C PHE A 122 -17.23 -1.79 1.23
N THR A 123 -17.57 -3.03 0.91
CA THR A 123 -18.44 -3.38 -0.22
C THR A 123 -19.64 -4.17 0.24
N CYS A 124 -20.84 -3.65 -0.06
CA CYS A 124 -22.08 -4.39 0.07
C CYS A 124 -22.43 -5.05 -1.27
N LYS A 125 -22.77 -6.34 -1.24
CA LYS A 125 -23.13 -7.14 -2.43
C LYS A 125 -24.43 -7.87 -2.21
N LEU A 126 -25.20 -8.06 -3.28
CA LEU A 126 -26.31 -9.00 -3.31
C LEU A 126 -25.77 -10.44 -3.37
N ARG A 127 -26.22 -11.31 -2.45
CA ARG A 127 -25.82 -12.72 -2.47
C ARG A 127 -26.20 -13.43 -3.77
N ARG A 128 -27.39 -13.16 -4.28
CA ARG A 128 -27.93 -13.76 -5.50
C ARG A 128 -27.18 -13.34 -6.77
N ASN A 129 -26.76 -12.07 -6.81
CA ASN A 129 -26.01 -11.51 -7.93
C ASN A 129 -24.87 -10.63 -7.41
N GLN A 130 -23.70 -11.21 -7.25
CA GLN A 130 -22.54 -10.52 -6.66
C GLN A 130 -21.96 -9.42 -7.56
N SER A 131 -22.37 -9.33 -8.83
CA SER A 131 -22.03 -8.20 -9.70
C SER A 131 -22.80 -6.94 -9.31
N THR A 132 -23.95 -7.09 -8.63
CA THR A 132 -24.69 -5.96 -8.04
C THR A 132 -24.04 -5.63 -6.69
N SER A 133 -23.25 -4.58 -6.67
CA SER A 133 -22.49 -4.16 -5.49
C SER A 133 -22.35 -2.65 -5.43
N ILE A 134 -22.12 -2.15 -4.23
CA ILE A 134 -21.78 -0.74 -3.97
C ILE A 134 -20.66 -0.69 -2.95
N SER A 135 -19.66 0.15 -3.22
CA SER A 135 -18.44 0.26 -2.40
C SER A 135 -18.30 1.65 -1.80
N VAL A 136 -17.82 1.67 -0.57
CA VAL A 136 -17.47 2.89 0.17
C VAL A 136 -16.01 2.81 0.55
N VAL A 137 -15.22 3.82 0.16
CA VAL A 137 -13.81 3.93 0.52
C VAL A 137 -13.69 4.94 1.67
N LEU A 138 -13.04 4.55 2.76
CA LEU A 138 -12.75 5.47 3.86
C LEU A 138 -11.61 6.42 3.47
N ASN A 139 -11.85 7.71 3.56
CA ASN A 139 -10.82 8.75 3.47
C ASN A 139 -10.59 9.31 4.88
N VAL A 140 -9.67 8.67 5.62
CA VAL A 140 -9.36 9.08 6.99
C VAL A 140 -8.42 10.28 6.96
N ILE A 141 -8.87 11.43 7.45
CA ILE A 141 -8.11 12.69 7.41
C ILE A 141 -7.39 12.86 8.75
N PHE A 142 -6.05 12.92 8.72
CA PHE A 142 -5.24 13.02 9.93
C PHE A 142 -3.97 13.86 9.70
N PRO A 143 -3.44 14.52 10.77
CA PRO A 143 -2.22 15.31 10.69
C PRO A 143 -0.99 14.43 10.47
N PRO A 144 0.18 15.01 10.11
CA PRO A 144 1.41 14.27 9.91
C PRO A 144 1.85 13.51 11.16
N LEU A 145 2.11 12.22 11.00
CA LEU A 145 2.75 11.34 11.99
C LEU A 145 4.19 11.10 11.51
N LEU A 146 5.15 11.54 12.31
CA LEU A 146 6.58 11.44 11.98
C LEU A 146 7.25 10.37 12.80
N SER A 147 8.15 9.59 12.16
CA SER A 147 8.95 8.58 12.82
C SER A 147 10.35 8.49 12.21
N GLY A 148 11.28 7.88 12.93
CA GLY A 148 12.68 7.71 12.54
C GLY A 148 13.58 7.57 13.76
N ASN A 149 14.88 7.33 13.55
CA ASN A 149 15.86 7.16 14.61
C ASN A 149 16.31 8.51 15.14
N ASP A 150 16.07 8.80 16.42
CA ASP A 150 16.39 10.07 17.05
C ASP A 150 17.89 10.36 17.10
N PHE A 151 18.73 9.32 17.25
CA PHE A 151 20.17 9.43 17.35
C PHE A 151 20.89 8.64 16.28
N GLN A 152 21.79 9.28 15.57
CA GLN A 152 22.64 8.68 14.56
C GLN A 152 24.10 9.01 14.87
N THR A 153 24.95 7.99 14.97
CA THR A 153 26.39 8.16 15.13
C THR A 153 27.10 7.78 13.84
N ALA A 154 28.04 8.61 13.39
CA ALA A 154 28.88 8.34 12.22
C ALA A 154 30.34 8.67 12.51
N GLU A 155 31.28 7.94 11.87
CA GLU A 155 32.70 8.30 11.88
C GLU A 155 32.98 9.35 10.81
N GLU A 156 33.92 10.27 11.10
CA GLU A 156 34.34 11.28 10.14
C GLU A 156 34.84 10.64 8.83
N GLY A 157 34.33 11.11 7.69
CA GLY A 157 34.62 10.58 6.36
C GLY A 157 33.72 9.43 5.92
N SER A 158 32.82 8.90 6.78
CA SER A 158 31.79 7.94 6.38
C SER A 158 30.56 8.64 5.80
N ASP A 159 29.66 7.86 5.21
CA ASP A 159 28.37 8.35 4.71
C ASP A 159 27.28 8.07 5.74
N VAL A 160 26.32 8.99 5.86
CA VAL A 160 25.16 8.83 6.76
C VAL A 160 23.87 9.15 6.04
N LYS A 161 22.78 8.49 6.47
CA LYS A 161 21.43 8.76 5.98
C LYS A 161 20.50 9.02 7.16
N LEU A 162 19.86 10.17 7.18
CA LEU A 162 18.77 10.49 8.09
C LEU A 162 17.46 10.28 7.35
N VAL A 163 16.57 9.43 7.90
CA VAL A 163 15.30 9.08 7.28
C VAL A 163 14.16 9.48 8.21
N CYS A 164 13.36 10.43 7.77
CA CYS A 164 12.14 10.88 8.42
C CYS A 164 10.95 10.25 7.70
N ASN A 165 10.32 9.22 8.30
CA ASN A 165 9.11 8.65 7.75
C ASN A 165 7.93 9.53 8.11
N VAL A 166 6.99 9.67 7.17
CA VAL A 166 5.76 10.45 7.32
C VAL A 166 4.55 9.64 6.91
N LYS A 167 3.49 9.76 7.69
CA LYS A 167 2.16 9.30 7.33
C LYS A 167 1.20 10.45 7.57
N SER A 168 0.47 10.89 6.55
CA SER A 168 -0.50 11.98 6.64
C SER A 168 -1.55 11.89 5.55
N ASN A 169 -2.74 12.36 5.83
CA ASN A 169 -3.77 12.55 4.83
C ASN A 169 -4.53 13.85 5.12
N PRO A 170 -4.52 14.84 4.21
CA PRO A 170 -3.76 14.92 2.95
C PRO A 170 -2.24 14.89 3.14
N GLN A 171 -1.51 14.59 2.07
CA GLN A 171 -0.06 14.50 2.08
C GLN A 171 0.57 15.82 2.54
N ALA A 172 1.53 15.73 3.49
CA ALA A 172 2.26 16.86 4.01
C ALA A 172 3.44 17.26 3.11
N GLN A 173 3.76 18.56 3.09
CA GLN A 173 5.01 19.07 2.54
C GLN A 173 6.12 18.93 3.57
N MET A 174 7.27 18.39 3.17
CA MET A 174 8.37 18.08 4.09
C MET A 174 9.64 18.85 3.75
N MET A 175 10.39 19.22 4.78
CA MET A 175 11.69 19.89 4.63
C MET A 175 12.62 19.60 5.80
N TRP A 176 13.93 19.71 5.53
CA TRP A 176 14.97 19.61 6.55
C TRP A 176 15.48 20.98 7.01
N TYR A 177 15.66 21.10 8.32
CA TYR A 177 16.38 22.19 8.96
C TYR A 177 17.59 21.64 9.71
N LYS A 178 18.60 22.47 9.93
CA LYS A 178 19.76 22.16 10.76
C LYS A 178 19.95 23.23 11.82
N ASN A 179 20.02 22.84 13.10
CA ASN A 179 20.21 23.75 14.24
C ASN A 179 19.25 24.96 14.18
N SER A 180 17.95 24.70 13.93
CA SER A 180 16.88 25.71 13.79
C SER A 180 17.01 26.67 12.60
N GLY A 181 17.98 26.48 11.71
CA GLY A 181 18.15 27.21 10.46
C GLY A 181 17.85 26.37 9.22
N PHE A 182 17.66 27.01 8.07
CA PHE A 182 17.53 26.29 6.81
C PHE A 182 18.78 25.46 6.53
N LEU A 183 18.58 24.22 6.12
CA LEU A 183 19.68 23.35 5.70
C LEU A 183 20.29 23.90 4.40
N ASN A 184 21.54 24.36 4.47
CA ASN A 184 22.29 24.74 3.28
C ASN A 184 22.82 23.50 2.58
N LEU A 185 22.30 23.20 1.39
CA LEU A 185 22.65 22.03 0.61
C LEU A 185 23.97 22.26 -0.15
N GLU A 186 25.05 21.64 0.31
CA GLU A 186 26.31 21.60 -0.42
C GLU A 186 26.25 20.56 -1.54
N LYS A 187 26.56 20.97 -2.77
CA LYS A 187 26.61 20.07 -3.93
C LYS A 187 27.62 18.93 -3.68
N ASN A 188 27.24 17.69 -4.00
CA ASN A 188 28.04 16.46 -3.78
C ASN A 188 28.30 16.08 -2.31
N HIS A 189 27.78 16.82 -1.34
CA HIS A 189 27.85 16.50 0.08
C HIS A 189 26.47 16.14 0.64
N HIS A 190 25.44 16.91 0.27
CA HIS A 190 24.06 16.68 0.68
C HIS A 190 23.20 16.23 -0.50
N GLN A 191 22.39 15.19 -0.29
CA GLN A 191 21.37 14.74 -1.26
C GLN A 191 20.07 14.51 -0.52
N ILE A 192 18.97 15.13 -1.01
CA ILE A 192 17.62 14.91 -0.51
C ILE A 192 16.87 14.02 -1.46
N GLN A 193 16.21 12.99 -0.91
CA GLN A 193 15.24 12.15 -1.60
C GLN A 193 13.91 12.25 -0.86
N GLN A 194 12.83 12.57 -1.57
CA GLN A 194 11.49 12.67 -1.02
C GLN A 194 10.53 11.75 -1.75
N THR A 195 9.70 11.05 -0.99
CA THR A 195 8.55 10.27 -1.48
C THR A 195 7.30 10.70 -0.72
N SER A 196 6.16 10.03 -0.97
CA SER A 196 4.95 10.21 -0.16
C SER A 196 5.08 9.71 1.28
N GLU A 197 6.05 8.84 1.56
CA GLU A 197 6.18 8.10 2.82
C GLU A 197 7.40 8.51 3.64
N TYR A 198 8.41 9.14 3.02
CA TYR A 198 9.60 9.58 3.74
C TYR A 198 10.32 10.75 3.08
N LEU A 199 11.08 11.46 3.89
CA LEU A 199 12.09 12.44 3.50
C LEU A 199 13.45 11.96 4.00
N GLN A 200 14.38 11.66 3.09
CA GLN A 200 15.74 11.20 3.39
C GLN A 200 16.74 12.31 3.09
N LEU A 201 17.64 12.57 4.04
CA LEU A 201 18.85 13.34 3.85
C LEU A 201 20.05 12.41 3.87
N SER A 202 20.80 12.36 2.76
CA SER A 202 22.07 11.65 2.66
C SER A 202 23.21 12.65 2.74
N ILE A 203 24.16 12.42 3.65
CA ILE A 203 25.36 13.25 3.85
C ILE A 203 26.56 12.36 3.52
N THR A 204 27.29 12.74 2.46
CA THR A 204 28.45 11.98 1.96
C THR A 204 29.73 12.52 2.58
N LYS A 205 30.61 11.62 3.05
CA LYS A 205 31.88 11.97 3.70
C LYS A 205 31.67 12.98 4.84
N VAL A 206 30.90 12.55 5.84
CA VAL A 206 30.53 13.34 7.01
C VAL A 206 31.74 14.01 7.64
N LYS A 207 31.60 15.31 7.97
CA LYS A 207 32.59 16.16 8.64
C LYS A 207 32.15 16.46 10.07
N LYS A 208 33.06 16.88 10.92
CA LYS A 208 32.75 17.37 12.28
C LYS A 208 31.73 18.53 12.27
N SER A 209 31.73 19.37 11.24
CA SER A 209 30.78 20.47 11.04
C SER A 209 29.36 19.98 10.78
N ASP A 210 29.16 18.70 10.41
CA ASP A 210 27.84 18.11 10.20
C ASP A 210 27.18 17.67 11.51
N ASN A 211 27.95 17.62 12.59
CA ASN A 211 27.41 17.37 13.92
C ASN A 211 26.31 18.39 14.25
N GLY A 212 25.22 17.92 14.84
CA GLY A 212 24.12 18.79 15.23
C GLY A 212 22.75 18.15 15.17
N THR A 213 21.72 18.98 15.34
CA THR A 213 20.32 18.58 15.29
C THR A 213 19.75 18.87 13.91
N TYR A 214 19.21 17.87 13.27
CA TYR A 214 18.47 17.96 12.01
C TYR A 214 16.99 17.78 12.29
N SER A 215 16.19 18.81 11.97
CA SER A 215 14.75 18.79 12.20
C SER A 215 14.01 18.52 10.89
N CYS A 216 13.26 17.43 10.86
CA CYS A 216 12.31 17.11 9.80
C CYS A 216 11.00 17.81 10.13
N ILE A 217 10.56 18.72 9.28
CA ILE A 217 9.30 19.44 9.43
C ILE A 217 8.34 18.98 8.35
N ALA A 218 7.16 18.52 8.77
CA ALA A 218 6.07 18.16 7.89
C ALA A 218 4.90 19.14 8.09
N ASN A 219 4.57 19.87 7.03
CA ASN A 219 3.54 20.87 7.03
C ASN A 219 2.31 20.39 6.26
N SER A 220 1.18 20.29 6.92
CA SER A 220 -0.13 19.99 6.33
C SER A 220 -1.07 21.19 6.48
N LEU A 221 -2.22 21.12 5.83
CA LEU A 221 -3.26 22.15 5.95
C LEU A 221 -3.80 22.31 7.39
N ARG A 222 -3.72 21.24 8.21
CA ARG A 222 -4.27 21.21 9.57
C ARG A 222 -3.22 21.51 10.63
N GLU A 223 -2.03 20.97 10.49
CA GLU A 223 -1.01 21.03 11.52
C GLU A 223 0.41 20.90 10.93
N THR A 224 1.37 21.51 11.61
CA THR A 224 2.79 21.31 11.35
C THR A 224 3.37 20.45 12.45
N LYS A 225 4.06 19.38 12.07
CA LYS A 225 4.79 18.49 12.98
C LYS A 225 6.28 18.55 12.71
N THR A 226 7.05 18.44 13.79
CA THR A 226 8.52 18.45 13.74
C THR A 226 9.05 17.21 14.45
N LYS A 227 10.09 16.60 13.88
CA LYS A 227 10.85 15.52 14.52
C LYS A 227 12.34 15.80 14.38
N ASP A 228 13.04 15.73 15.51
CA ASP A 228 14.47 15.99 15.60
C ASP A 228 15.29 14.71 15.49
N PHE A 229 16.42 14.82 14.80
CA PHE A 229 17.43 13.80 14.60
C PHE A 229 18.78 14.35 15.03
N HIS A 230 19.45 13.69 15.95
CA HIS A 230 20.75 14.12 16.46
C HIS A 230 21.86 13.33 15.77
N LEU A 231 22.65 14.01 14.93
CA LEU A 231 23.82 13.43 14.30
C LEU A 231 25.05 13.72 15.15
N ILE A 232 25.74 12.65 15.58
CA ILE A 232 26.98 12.70 16.35
C ILE A 232 28.13 12.17 15.50
N VAL A 233 29.04 13.06 15.11
CA VAL A 233 30.21 12.71 14.31
C VAL A 233 31.41 12.46 15.23
N LYS A 234 31.87 11.21 15.26
CA LYS A 234 33.06 10.76 16.01
C LYS A 234 34.32 10.88 15.16
N ASP A 235 35.48 10.98 15.82
CA ASP A 235 36.76 10.86 15.13
C ASP A 235 36.88 9.51 14.47
N LYS A 236 37.50 9.49 13.30
CA LYS A 236 37.85 8.22 12.65
C LYS A 236 38.80 7.47 13.57
N ALA A 237 38.45 6.26 13.96
CA ALA A 237 39.33 5.43 14.76
C ALA A 237 40.67 5.26 14.03
N SER A 238 41.74 5.83 14.63
CA SER A 238 43.10 5.65 14.16
C SER A 238 43.47 4.17 14.43
N SER A 239 43.35 3.33 13.43
CA SER A 239 43.90 1.96 13.49
C SER A 239 45.39 2.12 13.50
N VAL A 240 46.01 2.12 14.70
CA VAL A 240 47.49 1.98 14.83
C VAL A 240 47.83 0.65 14.15
N PRO A 241 48.67 0.66 13.11
CA PRO A 241 49.00 -0.57 12.41
C PRO A 241 49.81 -1.47 13.35
N ILE A 242 49.11 -2.35 14.06
CA ILE A 242 49.72 -3.27 15.07
C ILE A 242 50.65 -4.28 14.39
N GLU A 243 50.34 -4.70 13.16
CA GLU A 243 51.14 -5.69 12.43
C GLU A 243 52.61 -5.27 12.21
N PRO A 244 52.95 -4.08 11.68
CA PRO A 244 54.33 -3.65 11.52
C PRO A 244 55.02 -3.43 12.86
N ILE A 245 54.32 -3.05 13.93
CA ILE A 245 54.89 -2.90 15.26
C ILE A 245 55.28 -4.27 15.83
N ILE A 246 54.43 -5.27 15.73
CA ILE A 246 54.71 -6.65 16.16
C ILE A 246 55.88 -7.19 15.36
N ALA A 247 55.89 -7.02 14.04
CA ALA A 247 57.02 -7.49 13.19
C ALA A 247 58.35 -6.82 13.60
N ALA A 248 58.34 -5.51 13.84
CA ALA A 248 59.54 -4.80 14.31
C ALA A 248 60.01 -5.31 15.68
N CYS A 249 59.12 -5.53 16.64
CA CYS A 249 59.45 -6.10 17.95
C CYS A 249 60.06 -7.51 17.84
N ILE A 250 59.53 -8.37 16.97
CA ILE A 250 60.06 -9.72 16.73
C ILE A 250 61.48 -9.64 16.16
N VAL A 251 61.73 -8.79 15.17
CA VAL A 251 63.05 -8.59 14.58
C VAL A 251 64.07 -8.14 15.62
N VAL A 252 63.71 -7.12 16.42
CA VAL A 252 64.55 -6.63 17.52
C VAL A 252 64.84 -7.74 18.53
N PHE A 253 63.84 -8.50 18.94
CA PHE A 253 64.00 -9.59 19.88
C PHE A 253 64.93 -10.68 19.34
N LEU A 254 64.76 -11.09 18.08
CA LEU A 254 65.61 -12.08 17.44
C LEU A 254 67.06 -11.59 17.30
N THR A 255 67.30 -10.33 16.92
CA THR A 255 68.64 -9.76 16.81
C THR A 255 69.35 -9.73 18.17
N LEU A 256 68.63 -9.37 19.24
CA LEU A 256 69.17 -9.41 20.60
C LEU A 256 69.51 -10.86 21.04
N LEU A 257 68.65 -11.83 20.79
CA LEU A 257 68.84 -13.22 21.05
C LEU A 257 70.11 -13.76 20.35
N PHE A 258 70.22 -13.52 19.03
CA PHE A 258 71.42 -13.95 18.26
C PHE A 258 72.66 -13.23 18.74
N GLY A 259 72.63 -11.99 19.12
CA GLY A 259 73.75 -11.26 19.74
C GLY A 259 74.20 -11.85 21.02
N LEU A 260 73.30 -12.25 21.94
CA LEU A 260 73.62 -12.93 23.21
C LEU A 260 74.19 -14.31 22.99
N ILE A 261 73.62 -15.08 22.05
CA ILE A 261 74.18 -16.44 21.72
C ILE A 261 75.57 -16.31 21.13
N ALA A 262 75.81 -15.37 20.22
CA ALA A 262 77.13 -15.12 19.63
C ALA A 262 78.14 -14.67 20.69
N ARG A 263 77.72 -13.85 21.64
CA ARG A 263 78.56 -13.41 22.76
C ARG A 263 78.92 -14.59 23.70
N ARG A 264 77.96 -15.48 24.02
CA ARG A 264 78.19 -16.69 24.80
C ARG A 264 79.17 -17.62 24.08
N LYS A 265 79.02 -17.86 22.78
CA LYS A 265 79.90 -18.64 21.98
C LYS A 265 81.38 -18.12 21.97
N ARG A 266 81.52 -16.74 21.92
CA ARG A 266 82.86 -16.14 22.04
C ARG A 266 83.47 -16.32 23.43
N MET A 267 82.69 -16.17 24.52
CA MET A 267 83.13 -16.40 25.87
C MET A 267 83.60 -17.87 26.11
N MET A 268 82.76 -18.82 25.61
CA MET A 268 83.19 -20.27 25.75
C MET A 268 84.41 -20.57 24.94
N LYS A 269 84.66 -19.97 23.77
CA LYS A 269 85.92 -20.18 23.01
C LYS A 269 87.12 -19.55 23.71
N LEU A 270 86.99 -18.51 24.47
CA LEU A 270 88.07 -17.95 25.28
C LEU A 270 88.35 -18.80 26.49
N CYS A 271 87.36 -19.34 27.19
CA CYS A 271 87.60 -20.27 28.33
C CYS A 271 88.24 -21.58 27.87
N VAL A 272 87.96 -22.15 26.71
CA VAL A 272 88.62 -23.34 26.19
C VAL A 272 90.06 -23.06 25.79
N LYS A 273 90.37 -21.81 25.34
CA LYS A 273 91.77 -21.47 24.98
C LYS A 273 92.66 -21.23 26.20
N ASP A 274 92.13 -20.81 27.35
CA ASP A 274 92.90 -20.71 28.62
C ASP A 274 93.17 -22.05 29.27
N THR A 275 92.33 -23.07 29.10
CA THR A 275 92.57 -24.41 29.60
C THR A 275 93.65 -25.14 28.81
N ASP A 276 93.78 -24.87 27.49
CA ASP A 276 94.88 -25.45 26.69
C ASP A 276 96.28 -24.83 26.95
N LEU A 277 96.32 -23.56 27.41
CA LEU A 277 97.60 -22.92 27.82
C LEU A 277 98.10 -23.41 29.17
N GLN A 278 97.22 -23.76 30.12
CA GLN A 278 97.58 -24.24 31.44
C GLN A 278 98.13 -25.70 31.44
N SER A 279 97.69 -26.52 30.44
CA SER A 279 98.20 -27.88 30.29
C SER A 279 99.56 -27.95 29.61
N ARG A 280 100.11 -26.87 29.02
CA ARG A 280 101.46 -26.83 28.37
C ARG A 280 102.54 -26.26 29.24
N THR A 281 102.31 -25.80 30.49
CA THR A 281 103.26 -25.29 31.42
C THR A 281 103.57 -26.22 32.61
N ALA A 282 103.02 -27.44 32.59
CA ALA A 282 103.29 -28.50 33.58
C ALA A 282 103.98 -29.73 32.93
N LEU A 283 105.22 -29.55 32.40
CA LEU A 283 106.19 -30.57 32.06
C LEU A 283 107.58 -29.98 32.24
#